data_3497bf39f7b32ec84ca5f8fe57e23426
#
_entry.id   3497bf39f7b32ec84ca5f8fe57e23426
#
_cell.length_a   1.000
_cell.length_b   1.000
_cell.length_c   1.000
_cell.angle_alpha   90.00
_cell.angle_beta   90.00
_cell.angle_gamma   90.00
#
_symmetry.space_group_name_H-M   'P 1'
#
loop_
_entity.id
_entity.type
_entity.pdbx_description
1 polymer ?
#
loop_
_entity_poly.entity_id
_entity_poly.type
_entity_poly.pdbx_seq_one_letter_code
_entity_poly.pdbx_strand_id
1 'polypeptide(L)'
;MKLKPISIAILLSSLPTSLVFAAGLDRSGQSIQAFLQPGNYAEAGISVLDPTVKGTSKVSAFEGEKINDMGEDYYFPSAAIKVQATDKISLGLIYDQPFGADATYAETAGSFGNGVEGTSVDVDTHNLTALIGYQPTENWNFYAGPVWQTVEADIKLRGGAY
;
A
#
# COMPACT_ATOMS: atom_id res chain seq x y z
N MET A 1 19.07 36.97 11.47
CA MET A 1 19.76 35.75 11.97
C MET A 1 19.91 34.78 10.81
N LYS A 2 21.13 34.47 10.38
CA LYS A 2 21.39 33.48 9.34
C LYS A 2 21.35 32.10 10.00
N LEU A 3 20.32 31.31 9.76
CA LEU A 3 20.25 29.90 10.18
C LEU A 3 21.37 29.13 9.49
N LYS A 4 22.23 28.50 10.27
CA LYS A 4 23.34 27.71 9.75
C LYS A 4 22.75 26.44 9.10
N PRO A 5 23.31 25.91 7.98
CA PRO A 5 22.77 24.73 7.27
C PRO A 5 22.62 23.48 8.16
N ILE A 6 23.41 23.36 9.21
CA ILE A 6 23.30 22.28 10.21
C ILE A 6 21.98 22.35 11.00
N SER A 7 21.47 23.56 11.29
CA SER A 7 20.21 23.72 12.03
C SER A 7 18.98 23.32 11.18
N ILE A 8 19.06 23.47 9.87
CA ILE A 8 18.03 23.04 8.92
C ILE A 8 18.03 21.52 8.81
N ALA A 9 19.21 20.89 8.76
CA ALA A 9 19.33 19.43 8.70
C ALA A 9 18.75 18.74 9.95
N ILE A 10 18.97 19.34 11.15
CA ILE A 10 18.43 18.82 12.41
C ILE A 10 16.90 18.99 12.48
N LEU A 11 16.35 20.09 11.96
CA LEU A 11 14.90 20.29 11.89
C LEU A 11 14.21 19.31 10.93
N LEU A 12 14.84 18.93 9.84
CA LEU A 12 14.31 17.91 8.91
C LEU A 12 14.40 16.48 9.48
N SER A 13 15.40 16.20 10.32
CA SER A 13 15.56 14.88 10.95
C SER A 13 14.65 14.67 12.18
N SER A 14 14.03 15.73 12.70
CA SER A 14 13.10 15.68 13.84
C SER A 14 11.63 15.60 13.43
N LEU A 15 11.32 15.43 12.14
CA LEU A 15 9.97 15.07 11.72
C LEU A 15 9.64 13.71 12.36
N PRO A 16 8.56 13.62 13.16
CA PRO A 16 8.18 12.34 13.74
C PRO A 16 7.93 11.40 12.57
N THR A 17 8.77 10.36 12.45
CA THR A 17 8.41 9.18 11.69
C THR A 17 7.24 8.58 12.44
N SER A 18 6.02 8.99 12.10
CA SER A 18 4.84 8.25 12.49
C SER A 18 5.08 6.85 11.97
N LEU A 19 5.39 5.93 12.87
CA LEU A 19 5.42 4.50 12.59
C LEU A 19 4.03 4.16 12.06
N VAL A 20 3.97 3.95 10.77
CA VAL A 20 2.73 3.72 10.04
C VAL A 20 2.21 2.38 10.48
N PHE A 21 1.16 2.38 11.28
CA PHE A 21 0.38 1.17 11.56
C PHE A 21 -0.38 0.62 10.34
N ALA A 22 -0.15 1.21 9.16
CA ALA A 22 -0.71 0.78 7.89
C ALA A 22 0.07 -0.37 7.22
N ALA A 23 1.12 -0.90 7.85
CA ALA A 23 1.93 -1.98 7.28
C ALA A 23 1.12 -3.25 6.93
N GLY A 24 -0.02 -3.47 7.58
CA GLY A 24 -0.92 -4.58 7.25
C GLY A 24 -1.76 -4.38 5.98
N LEU A 25 -1.79 -3.17 5.43
CA LEU A 25 -2.49 -2.84 4.18
C LEU A 25 -1.54 -2.58 3.01
N ASP A 26 -0.23 -2.57 3.25
CA ASP A 26 0.75 -2.24 2.21
C ASP A 26 0.95 -3.43 1.25
N ARG A 27 0.77 -3.17 -0.05
CA ARG A 27 0.96 -4.13 -1.14
C ARG A 27 2.15 -3.73 -2.02
N SER A 28 1.97 -2.76 -2.93
CA SER A 28 3.00 -2.35 -3.88
C SER A 28 3.86 -1.16 -3.42
N GLY A 29 3.42 -0.43 -2.39
CA GLY A 29 4.14 0.70 -1.81
C GLY A 29 4.28 1.91 -2.74
N GLN A 30 3.45 2.06 -3.77
CA GLN A 30 3.46 3.18 -4.72
C GLN A 30 4.85 3.42 -5.34
N SER A 31 5.46 2.39 -5.90
CA SER A 31 6.80 2.47 -6.48
C SER A 31 6.84 3.36 -7.71
N ILE A 32 7.83 4.25 -7.78
CA ILE A 32 8.12 5.08 -8.96
C ILE A 32 9.31 4.55 -9.79
N GLN A 33 9.80 3.37 -9.50
CA GLN A 33 11.02 2.85 -10.12
C GLN A 33 10.94 2.75 -11.64
N ALA A 34 9.77 2.43 -12.19
CA ALA A 34 9.52 2.42 -13.62
C ALA A 34 9.76 3.80 -14.26
N PHE A 35 9.37 4.88 -13.58
CA PHE A 35 9.58 6.24 -14.07
C PHE A 35 11.06 6.66 -14.04
N LEU A 36 11.87 6.07 -13.19
CA LEU A 36 13.30 6.35 -13.07
C LEU A 36 14.17 5.57 -14.07
N GLN A 37 13.58 4.65 -14.83
CA GLN A 37 14.33 3.91 -15.87
C GLN A 37 14.85 4.84 -16.97
N PRO A 38 15.99 4.55 -17.61
CA PRO A 38 16.51 5.37 -18.69
C PRO A 38 15.65 5.26 -19.96
N GLY A 39 15.52 6.37 -20.69
CA GLY A 39 14.82 6.40 -21.98
C GLY A 39 13.33 6.11 -21.90
N ASN A 40 12.77 5.50 -22.94
CA ASN A 40 11.41 4.99 -22.96
C ASN A 40 11.36 3.65 -22.24
N TYR A 41 10.34 3.48 -21.40
CA TYR A 41 10.19 2.25 -20.60
C TYR A 41 8.73 1.87 -20.46
N ALA A 42 8.44 0.58 -20.44
CA ALA A 42 7.13 0.06 -20.15
C ALA A 42 7.25 -1.27 -19.41
N GLU A 43 6.40 -1.47 -18.43
CA GLU A 43 6.27 -2.73 -17.71
C GLU A 43 4.81 -3.02 -17.37
N ALA A 44 4.50 -4.28 -17.20
CA ALA A 44 3.24 -4.75 -16.64
C ALA A 44 3.50 -6.04 -15.88
N GLY A 45 2.78 -6.24 -14.78
CA GLY A 45 2.94 -7.41 -13.92
C GLY A 45 1.70 -7.72 -13.13
N ILE A 46 1.70 -8.91 -12.55
CA ILE A 46 0.73 -9.36 -11.55
C ILE A 46 1.54 -9.90 -10.39
N SER A 47 1.28 -9.38 -9.19
CA SER A 47 1.79 -9.92 -7.95
C SER A 47 0.73 -10.81 -7.32
N VAL A 48 1.17 -11.93 -6.73
CA VAL A 48 0.32 -12.85 -5.97
C VAL A 48 0.86 -12.89 -4.56
N LEU A 49 -0.01 -12.73 -3.58
CA LEU A 49 0.33 -12.84 -2.17
C LEU A 49 -0.52 -13.95 -1.54
N ASP A 50 0.15 -14.84 -0.84
CA ASP A 50 -0.43 -15.95 -0.05
C ASP A 50 0.01 -15.72 1.41
N PRO A 51 -0.76 -14.92 2.19
CA PRO A 51 -0.43 -14.62 3.56
C PRO A 51 -0.94 -15.71 4.49
N THR A 52 -0.17 -16.05 5.51
CA THR A 52 -0.65 -16.88 6.63
C THR A 52 -0.75 -16.02 7.89
N VAL A 53 -1.97 -15.70 8.31
CA VAL A 53 -2.24 -14.83 9.45
C VAL A 53 -3.03 -15.57 10.51
N LYS A 54 -2.41 -15.84 11.65
CA LYS A 54 -3.00 -16.55 12.79
C LYS A 54 -2.87 -15.73 14.05
N GLY A 55 -3.76 -15.96 15.00
CA GLY A 55 -3.74 -15.19 16.24
C GLY A 55 -4.41 -15.88 17.41
N THR A 56 -4.60 -15.10 18.47
CA THR A 56 -5.35 -15.51 19.66
C THR A 56 -6.24 -14.34 20.08
N SER A 57 -7.50 -14.63 20.32
CA SER A 57 -8.48 -13.63 20.75
C SER A 57 -8.08 -13.00 22.09
N LYS A 58 -8.21 -11.69 22.16
CA LYS A 58 -8.10 -10.86 23.36
C LYS A 58 -9.47 -10.37 23.86
N VAL A 59 -10.54 -10.76 23.20
CA VAL A 59 -11.91 -10.42 23.60
C VAL A 59 -12.22 -11.17 24.89
N SER A 60 -12.64 -10.46 25.96
CA SER A 60 -12.77 -11.00 27.31
C SER A 60 -13.66 -12.22 27.40
N ALA A 61 -14.74 -12.32 26.62
CA ALA A 61 -15.62 -13.47 26.54
C ALA A 61 -15.01 -14.69 25.84
N PHE A 62 -13.97 -14.50 25.05
CA PHE A 62 -13.29 -15.50 24.21
C PHE A 62 -11.77 -15.44 24.36
N GLU A 63 -11.28 -14.96 25.52
CA GLU A 63 -9.86 -14.81 25.77
C GLU A 63 -9.13 -16.17 25.68
N GLY A 64 -8.07 -16.19 24.87
CA GLY A 64 -7.30 -17.39 24.61
C GLY A 64 -7.81 -18.26 23.47
N GLU A 65 -8.96 -17.94 22.85
CA GLU A 65 -9.44 -18.64 21.66
C GLU A 65 -8.40 -18.52 20.52
N LYS A 66 -8.04 -19.64 19.94
CA LYS A 66 -7.14 -19.66 18.80
C LYS A 66 -7.88 -19.29 17.53
N ILE A 67 -7.41 -18.25 16.86
CA ILE A 67 -7.88 -17.85 15.53
C ILE A 67 -6.95 -18.51 14.51
N ASN A 68 -7.54 -19.36 13.69
CA ASN A 68 -6.85 -20.03 12.59
C ASN A 68 -6.49 -19.01 11.50
N ASP A 69 -5.93 -19.48 10.40
CA ASP A 69 -5.58 -18.63 9.27
C ASP A 69 -6.81 -17.85 8.80
N MET A 70 -6.67 -16.54 8.76
CA MET A 70 -7.68 -15.59 8.32
C MET A 70 -7.21 -14.74 7.13
N GLY A 71 -5.96 -14.92 6.70
CA GLY A 71 -5.44 -14.28 5.48
C GLY A 71 -5.96 -15.01 4.26
N GLU A 72 -6.55 -14.27 3.33
CA GLU A 72 -6.93 -14.79 2.03
C GLU A 72 -5.85 -14.49 0.98
N ASP A 73 -5.76 -15.36 -0.01
CA ASP A 73 -4.86 -15.16 -1.15
C ASP A 73 -5.40 -14.06 -2.05
N TYR A 74 -4.54 -13.13 -2.43
CA TYR A 74 -4.96 -12.09 -3.37
C TYR A 74 -3.88 -11.77 -4.39
N TYR A 75 -4.33 -11.20 -5.50
CA TYR A 75 -3.45 -10.76 -6.57
C TYR A 75 -3.73 -9.29 -6.90
N PHE A 76 -2.68 -8.58 -7.30
CA PHE A 76 -2.78 -7.19 -7.67
C PHE A 76 -1.95 -6.89 -8.93
N PRO A 77 -2.60 -6.38 -9.98
CA PRO A 77 -1.92 -5.98 -11.21
C PRO A 77 -1.21 -4.64 -11.05
N SER A 78 -0.16 -4.45 -11.81
CA SER A 78 0.53 -3.19 -11.97
C SER A 78 0.94 -2.97 -13.42
N ALA A 79 1.00 -1.71 -13.84
CA ALA A 79 1.49 -1.33 -15.16
C ALA A 79 2.11 0.07 -15.12
N ALA A 80 3.16 0.26 -15.87
CA ALA A 80 3.78 1.57 -16.01
C ALA A 80 4.28 1.81 -17.42
N ILE A 81 4.20 3.05 -17.86
CA ILE A 81 4.81 3.53 -19.08
C ILE A 81 5.52 4.84 -18.83
N LYS A 82 6.71 4.96 -19.37
CA LYS A 82 7.49 6.21 -19.41
C LYS A 82 7.89 6.53 -20.83
N VAL A 83 7.73 7.78 -21.20
CA VAL A 83 8.15 8.33 -22.49
C VAL A 83 9.17 9.44 -22.25
N GLN A 84 10.34 9.32 -22.85
CA GLN A 84 11.34 10.38 -22.88
C GLN A 84 10.97 11.36 -24.01
N ALA A 85 10.23 12.41 -23.66
CA ALA A 85 9.69 13.37 -24.63
C ALA A 85 10.79 14.27 -25.25
N THR A 86 11.81 14.59 -24.46
CA THR A 86 13.04 15.30 -24.93
C THR A 86 14.23 14.78 -24.12
N ASP A 87 15.45 15.23 -24.43
CA ASP A 87 16.66 14.86 -23.68
C ASP A 87 16.57 15.21 -22.17
N LYS A 88 15.66 16.12 -21.80
CA LYS A 88 15.50 16.59 -20.42
C LYS A 88 14.13 16.40 -19.83
N ILE A 89 13.12 16.06 -20.63
CA ILE A 89 11.73 15.95 -20.17
C ILE A 89 11.24 14.53 -20.38
N SER A 90 10.68 13.95 -19.33
CA SER A 90 10.00 12.67 -19.37
C SER A 90 8.56 12.78 -18.89
N LEU A 91 7.70 11.93 -19.41
CA LEU A 91 6.30 11.76 -19.01
C LEU A 91 6.11 10.32 -18.59
N GLY A 92 5.31 10.11 -17.55
CA GLY A 92 5.02 8.76 -17.07
C GLY A 92 3.59 8.61 -16.61
N LEU A 93 3.11 7.37 -16.71
CA LEU A 93 1.85 6.93 -16.17
C LEU A 93 2.08 5.60 -15.46
N ILE A 94 1.65 5.51 -14.20
CA ILE A 94 1.80 4.31 -13.38
C ILE A 94 0.42 3.96 -12.83
N TYR A 95 0.03 2.72 -13.02
CA TYR A 95 -1.13 2.11 -12.37
C TYR A 95 -0.65 1.02 -11.42
N ASP A 96 -1.14 1.05 -10.20
CA ASP A 96 -0.90 0.04 -9.18
C ASP A 96 -2.05 -0.06 -8.17
N GLN A 97 -1.98 -1.08 -7.32
CA GLN A 97 -2.87 -1.26 -6.17
C GLN A 97 -2.00 -1.25 -4.91
N PRO A 98 -1.67 -0.06 -4.38
CA PRO A 98 -0.64 0.10 -3.36
C PRO A 98 -1.05 -0.44 -1.99
N PHE A 99 -2.35 -0.45 -1.70
CA PHE A 99 -2.88 -0.88 -0.41
C PHE A 99 -4.05 -1.84 -0.61
N GLY A 100 -4.22 -2.74 0.36
CA GLY A 100 -5.36 -3.63 0.40
C GLY A 100 -5.21 -4.66 1.53
N ALA A 101 -6.31 -5.28 1.87
CA ALA A 101 -6.37 -6.40 2.80
C ALA A 101 -7.50 -7.32 2.40
N ASP A 102 -7.28 -8.60 2.54
CA ASP A 102 -8.31 -9.60 2.39
C ASP A 102 -8.18 -10.60 3.54
N ALA A 103 -9.21 -10.67 4.36
CA ALA A 103 -9.23 -11.51 5.55
C ALA A 103 -10.62 -12.04 5.83
N THR A 104 -10.71 -13.34 6.08
CA THR A 104 -11.95 -14.02 6.45
C THR A 104 -11.74 -14.89 7.67
N TYR A 105 -12.47 -14.58 8.72
CA TYR A 105 -12.44 -15.39 9.95
C TYR A 105 -13.33 -16.62 9.82
N ALA A 106 -12.94 -17.71 10.47
CA ALA A 106 -13.76 -18.91 10.50
C ALA A 106 -15.12 -18.62 11.14
N GLU A 107 -16.17 -19.21 10.59
CA GLU A 107 -17.55 -19.13 11.11
C GLU A 107 -17.68 -19.58 12.56
N THR A 108 -16.82 -20.54 12.96
CA THR A 108 -16.77 -21.14 14.31
C THR A 108 -15.96 -20.36 15.32
N ALA A 109 -15.25 -19.29 14.89
CA ALA A 109 -14.52 -18.43 15.79
C ALA A 109 -15.51 -17.57 16.61
N GLY A 110 -15.75 -17.92 17.85
CA GLY A 110 -16.77 -17.28 18.70
C GLY A 110 -16.58 -15.77 18.85
N SER A 111 -15.32 -15.30 18.80
CA SER A 111 -14.99 -13.86 18.80
C SER A 111 -15.45 -13.17 17.51
N PHE A 112 -15.29 -13.82 16.36
CA PHE A 112 -15.40 -13.21 15.03
C PHE A 112 -16.29 -14.00 14.06
N GLY A 113 -17.02 -15.01 14.53
CA GLY A 113 -17.97 -15.82 13.80
C GLY A 113 -19.29 -15.98 14.52
N ASN A 114 -20.36 -16.32 13.81
CA ASN A 114 -21.71 -16.51 14.36
C ASN A 114 -22.23 -17.95 14.19
N GLY A 115 -21.38 -18.90 13.78
CA GLY A 115 -21.71 -20.29 13.50
C GLY A 115 -22.24 -20.55 12.08
N VAL A 116 -22.41 -19.51 11.27
CA VAL A 116 -22.84 -19.57 9.85
C VAL A 116 -21.88 -18.81 8.97
N GLU A 117 -21.40 -17.66 9.45
CA GLU A 117 -20.47 -16.78 8.73
C GLU A 117 -19.41 -16.24 9.68
N GLY A 118 -18.22 -16.01 9.18
CA GLY A 118 -17.15 -15.27 9.85
C GLY A 118 -17.18 -13.78 9.55
N THR A 119 -16.48 -12.99 10.36
CA THR A 119 -16.12 -11.62 10.02
C THR A 119 -15.26 -11.65 8.78
N SER A 120 -15.54 -10.80 7.80
CA SER A 120 -14.70 -10.60 6.64
C SER A 120 -14.38 -9.13 6.43
N VAL A 121 -13.19 -8.88 5.92
CA VAL A 121 -12.67 -7.55 5.56
C VAL A 121 -12.00 -7.68 4.21
N ASP A 122 -12.52 -6.98 3.24
CA ASP A 122 -11.95 -6.86 1.91
C ASP A 122 -11.74 -5.37 1.62
N VAL A 123 -10.50 -4.99 1.37
CA VAL A 123 -10.11 -3.60 1.08
C VAL A 123 -9.23 -3.58 -0.15
N ASP A 124 -9.70 -2.90 -1.19
CA ASP A 124 -8.98 -2.69 -2.43
C ASP A 124 -8.72 -1.22 -2.71
N THR A 125 -7.57 -0.97 -3.31
CA THR A 125 -7.21 0.35 -3.81
C THR A 125 -6.82 0.28 -5.27
N HIS A 126 -7.19 1.31 -6.01
CA HIS A 126 -6.70 1.53 -7.37
C HIS A 126 -6.03 2.89 -7.42
N ASN A 127 -4.82 2.92 -7.90
CA ASN A 127 -4.00 4.12 -7.96
C ASN A 127 -3.52 4.37 -9.38
N LEU A 128 -3.71 5.59 -9.86
CA LEU A 128 -3.20 6.07 -11.13
C LEU A 128 -2.36 7.31 -10.88
N THR A 129 -1.07 7.22 -11.17
CA THR A 129 -0.11 8.31 -11.00
C THR A 129 0.36 8.79 -12.37
N ALA A 130 0.17 10.08 -12.66
CA ALA A 130 0.75 10.71 -13.85
C ALA A 130 1.92 11.60 -13.41
N LEU A 131 3.05 11.49 -14.10
CA LEU A 131 4.30 12.16 -13.74
C LEU A 131 4.86 12.95 -14.92
N ILE A 132 5.41 14.10 -14.62
CA ILE A 132 6.32 14.83 -15.47
C ILE A 132 7.67 14.93 -14.76
N GLY A 133 8.75 14.60 -15.46
CA GLY A 133 10.11 14.70 -14.98
C GLY A 133 10.91 15.74 -15.76
N TYR A 134 11.80 16.43 -15.04
CA TYR A 134 12.78 17.34 -15.62
C TYR A 134 14.17 17.00 -15.11
N GLN A 135 15.04 16.63 -16.03
CA GLN A 135 16.42 16.23 -15.77
C GLN A 135 17.38 17.26 -16.39
N PRO A 136 17.74 18.33 -15.63
CA PRO A 136 18.66 19.35 -16.13
C PRO A 136 20.06 18.83 -16.40
N THR A 137 20.52 17.85 -15.60
CA THR A 137 21.83 17.19 -15.71
C THR A 137 21.68 15.70 -15.41
N GLU A 138 22.69 14.90 -15.70
CA GLU A 138 22.71 13.45 -15.42
C GLU A 138 22.53 13.11 -13.92
N ASN A 139 22.84 14.03 -13.02
CA ASN A 139 22.84 13.80 -11.58
C ASN A 139 21.55 14.28 -10.89
N TRP A 140 20.67 15.02 -11.58
CA TRP A 140 19.48 15.62 -10.99
C TRP A 140 18.23 15.28 -11.82
N ASN A 141 17.26 14.68 -11.18
CA ASN A 141 15.94 14.43 -11.76
C ASN A 141 14.87 14.94 -10.79
N PHE A 142 14.11 15.93 -11.23
CA PHE A 142 12.96 16.48 -10.52
C PHE A 142 11.70 15.95 -11.18
N TYR A 143 10.78 15.43 -10.40
CA TYR A 143 9.51 14.94 -10.92
C TYR A 143 8.36 15.30 -9.98
N ALA A 144 7.20 15.51 -10.58
CA ALA A 144 5.94 15.76 -9.88
C ALA A 144 4.77 15.34 -10.76
N GLY A 145 3.61 15.16 -10.13
CA GLY A 145 2.40 14.90 -10.86
C GLY A 145 1.22 14.54 -9.97
N PRO A 146 0.00 14.55 -10.52
CA PRO A 146 -1.19 14.16 -9.79
C PRO A 146 -1.25 12.66 -9.57
N VAL A 147 -1.85 12.30 -8.44
CA VAL A 147 -2.22 10.93 -8.08
C VAL A 147 -3.74 10.89 -7.95
N TRP A 148 -4.35 9.92 -8.61
CA TRP A 148 -5.75 9.58 -8.45
C TRP A 148 -5.87 8.22 -7.80
N GLN A 149 -6.50 8.16 -6.65
CA GLN A 149 -6.67 6.92 -5.89
C GLN A 149 -8.13 6.73 -5.50
N THR A 150 -8.62 5.52 -5.68
CA THR A 150 -9.89 5.05 -5.12
C THR A 150 -9.62 4.00 -4.06
N VAL A 151 -10.48 3.94 -3.06
CA VAL A 151 -10.46 2.93 -2.00
C VAL A 151 -11.86 2.34 -1.91
N GLU A 152 -11.97 1.03 -2.02
CA GLU A 152 -13.19 0.28 -1.83
C GLU A 152 -13.00 -0.63 -0.62
N ALA A 153 -14.02 -0.74 0.24
CA ALA A 153 -13.97 -1.59 1.42
C ALA A 153 -15.32 -2.28 1.63
N ASP A 154 -15.32 -3.60 1.71
CA ASP A 154 -16.45 -4.41 2.15
C ASP A 154 -16.10 -5.06 3.50
N ILE A 155 -16.85 -4.70 4.53
CA ILE A 155 -16.61 -5.16 5.90
C ILE A 155 -17.88 -5.77 6.46
N LYS A 156 -17.81 -7.06 6.81
CA LYS A 156 -18.90 -7.80 7.44
C LYS A 156 -18.47 -8.22 8.83
N LEU A 157 -19.07 -7.62 9.84
CA LEU A 157 -18.76 -7.91 11.24
C LEU A 157 -19.70 -9.03 11.76
N ARG A 158 -19.11 -10.03 12.40
CA ARG A 158 -19.79 -11.20 12.97
C ARG A 158 -19.16 -11.56 14.32
N GLY A 159 -19.91 -12.32 15.12
CA GLY A 159 -19.42 -12.87 16.39
C GLY A 159 -19.59 -11.95 17.59
N GLY A 160 -19.00 -12.34 18.71
CA GLY A 160 -19.15 -11.68 20.00
C GLY A 160 -18.16 -10.55 20.29
N ALA A 161 -17.32 -10.21 19.33
CA ALA A 161 -16.36 -9.10 19.46
C ALA A 161 -16.98 -7.72 19.19
N TYR A 162 -18.20 -7.68 18.64
CA TYR A 162 -18.90 -6.47 18.21
C TYR A 162 -20.27 -6.34 18.87
#